data_83784f2d803271c39364ff460db0ab0a
#
_entry.id   83784f2d803271c39364ff460db0ab0a
#
_cell.length_a   1.000
_cell.length_b   1.000
_cell.length_c   1.000
_cell.angle_alpha   90.00
_cell.angle_beta   90.00
_cell.angle_gamma   90.00
#
_symmetry.space_group_name_H-M   'P 1'
#
loop_
_entity.id
_entity.type
_entity.pdbx_description
1 polymer ?
#
loop_
_entity_poly.entity_id
_entity_poly.type
_entity_poly.pdbx_seq_one_letter_code
_entity_poly.pdbx_strand_id
1 'polypeptide(L)'
;PRDLARRLEAGEELHILDVRAPARLAAGVVSPVPAERFHNIPGSELVAMADPADAGLTNDGDVIVVCGRGNDSLRVAAWLTVAGYRAKSLAGGINAWMHMSLPRPLPTPDGFDHLIQFDRPGKGALGYLLVSGGEAMAVDVSMYPEPWLQEAKRVGARITAVADTHVHADYISGGPDLAASLEVPWYLHPADMVYPYDGTPGALPFTPIAAGEEIRLGRGAI
;
A
#
# COMPACT_ATOMS: atom_id res chain seq x y z
N PRO A 1 4.35 3.13 -9.53
CA PRO A 1 4.20 3.64 -8.16
C PRO A 1 5.46 3.47 -7.31
N ARG A 2 6.07 2.28 -7.26
CA ARG A 2 7.28 2.02 -6.43
C ARG A 2 8.44 2.96 -6.74
N ASP A 3 8.63 3.32 -8.00
CA ASP A 3 9.65 4.28 -8.40
C ASP A 3 9.34 5.68 -7.87
N LEU A 4 8.09 6.13 -7.98
CA LEU A 4 7.65 7.39 -7.43
C LEU A 4 7.86 7.44 -5.90
N ALA A 5 7.51 6.38 -5.18
CA ALA A 5 7.73 6.32 -3.73
C ALA A 5 9.19 6.49 -3.36
N ARG A 6 10.11 5.78 -4.04
CA ARG A 6 11.56 5.92 -3.81
C ARG A 6 12.07 7.33 -4.09
N ARG A 7 11.56 7.98 -5.12
CA ARG A 7 11.94 9.34 -5.50
C ARG A 7 11.47 10.35 -4.44
N LEU A 8 10.24 10.21 -3.95
CA LEU A 8 9.72 11.05 -2.87
C LEU A 8 10.50 10.84 -1.56
N GLU A 9 10.84 9.59 -1.22
CA GLU A 9 11.68 9.27 -0.06
C GLU A 9 13.10 9.82 -0.17
N ALA A 10 13.64 9.88 -1.39
CA ALA A 10 14.94 10.50 -1.66
C ALA A 10 14.90 12.04 -1.59
N GLY A 11 13.74 12.63 -1.33
CA GLY A 11 13.57 14.09 -1.28
C GLY A 11 13.64 14.76 -2.65
N GLU A 12 13.38 14.01 -3.74
CA GLU A 12 13.33 14.62 -5.07
C GLU A 12 12.17 15.62 -5.17
N GLU A 13 12.47 16.79 -5.71
CA GLU A 13 11.49 17.84 -5.96
C GLU A 13 10.66 17.52 -7.19
N LEU A 14 9.49 16.93 -6.98
CA LEU A 14 8.55 16.50 -8.00
C LEU A 14 7.26 17.31 -7.94
N HIS A 15 6.69 17.63 -9.09
CA HIS A 15 5.32 18.13 -9.18
C HIS A 15 4.35 16.94 -9.35
N ILE A 16 3.30 16.92 -8.58
CA ILE A 16 2.18 15.98 -8.76
C ILE A 16 1.02 16.75 -9.39
N LEU A 17 0.63 16.35 -10.59
CA LEU A 17 -0.56 16.87 -11.27
C LEU A 17 -1.65 15.81 -11.24
N ASP A 18 -2.61 15.96 -10.33
CA ASP A 18 -3.77 15.09 -10.25
C ASP A 18 -4.89 15.62 -11.15
N VAL A 19 -5.21 14.87 -12.19
CA VAL A 19 -6.19 15.25 -13.21
C VAL A 19 -7.60 14.72 -12.94
N ARG A 20 -7.85 14.19 -11.74
CA ARG A 20 -9.18 13.75 -11.31
C ARG A 20 -10.04 14.96 -10.92
N ALA A 21 -11.36 14.77 -10.97
CA ALA A 21 -12.27 15.75 -10.39
C ALA A 21 -11.99 15.96 -8.90
N PRO A 22 -12.10 17.20 -8.34
CA PRO A 22 -11.77 17.49 -6.94
C PRO A 22 -12.47 16.57 -5.92
N ALA A 23 -13.73 16.22 -6.16
CA ALA A 23 -14.47 15.29 -5.30
C ALA A 23 -13.83 13.90 -5.19
N ARG A 24 -12.97 13.51 -6.11
CA ARG A 24 -12.25 12.21 -6.09
C ARG A 24 -10.99 12.22 -5.23
N LEU A 25 -10.52 13.39 -4.80
CA LEU A 25 -9.31 13.49 -3.95
C LEU A 25 -9.55 12.94 -2.54
N ALA A 26 -10.79 12.99 -2.06
CA ALA A 26 -11.17 12.43 -0.76
C ALA A 26 -10.85 10.93 -0.63
N ALA A 27 -10.77 10.20 -1.75
CA ALA A 27 -10.40 8.78 -1.76
C ALA A 27 -8.87 8.55 -1.60
N GLY A 28 -8.08 9.62 -1.48
CA GLY A 28 -6.63 9.61 -1.33
C GLY A 28 -5.91 10.33 -2.45
N VAL A 29 -4.70 10.79 -2.14
CA VAL A 29 -3.79 11.50 -3.05
C VAL A 29 -2.38 10.91 -2.93
N VAL A 30 -1.50 11.26 -3.86
CA VAL A 30 -0.07 10.96 -3.71
C VAL A 30 0.49 11.89 -2.62
N SER A 31 1.06 11.30 -1.57
CA SER A 31 1.66 12.01 -0.43
C SER A 31 2.87 11.23 0.13
N PRO A 32 3.81 11.85 0.86
CA PRO A 32 3.85 13.29 1.17
C PRO A 32 4.39 14.11 -0.01
N VAL A 33 3.75 15.23 -0.32
CA VAL A 33 4.20 16.19 -1.32
C VAL A 33 3.92 17.60 -0.77
N PRO A 34 4.87 18.57 -0.87
CA PRO A 34 4.62 19.95 -0.49
C PRO A 34 3.43 20.55 -1.24
N ALA A 35 2.65 21.41 -0.57
CA ALA A 35 1.41 21.95 -1.14
C ALA A 35 1.64 22.72 -2.45
N GLU A 36 2.75 23.43 -2.56
CA GLU A 36 3.16 24.20 -3.75
C GLU A 36 3.55 23.31 -4.94
N ARG A 37 3.77 22.00 -4.69
CA ARG A 37 4.10 21.01 -5.71
C ARG A 37 2.97 20.04 -6.01
N PHE A 38 1.82 20.20 -5.33
CA PHE A 38 0.63 19.41 -5.59
C PHE A 38 -0.40 20.27 -6.34
N HIS A 39 -0.76 19.86 -7.55
CA HIS A 39 -1.72 20.54 -8.41
C HIS A 39 -2.90 19.60 -8.67
N ASN A 40 -4.12 20.08 -8.45
CA ASN A 40 -5.31 19.37 -8.90
C ASN A 40 -6.02 20.18 -9.96
N ILE A 41 -5.93 19.75 -11.19
CA ILE A 41 -6.57 20.37 -12.34
C ILE A 41 -7.27 19.27 -13.14
N PRO A 42 -8.60 19.22 -13.15
CA PRO A 42 -9.34 18.21 -13.91
C PRO A 42 -8.91 18.14 -15.36
N GLY A 43 -8.79 16.92 -15.90
CA GLY A 43 -8.34 16.75 -17.28
C GLY A 43 -9.21 17.46 -18.31
N SER A 44 -10.50 17.67 -18.03
CA SER A 44 -11.41 18.47 -18.87
C SER A 44 -11.04 19.96 -18.91
N GLU A 45 -10.51 20.50 -17.83
CA GLU A 45 -10.04 21.88 -17.76
C GLU A 45 -8.71 22.03 -18.49
N LEU A 46 -7.78 21.08 -18.28
CA LEU A 46 -6.48 21.08 -18.95
C LEU A 46 -6.58 21.04 -20.48
N VAL A 47 -7.48 20.24 -21.03
CA VAL A 47 -7.63 20.16 -22.51
C VAL A 47 -8.26 21.43 -23.10
N ALA A 48 -8.87 22.29 -22.29
CA ALA A 48 -9.38 23.58 -22.69
C ALA A 48 -8.31 24.68 -22.65
N MET A 49 -7.16 24.45 -22.02
CA MET A 49 -6.05 25.39 -21.95
C MET A 49 -5.24 25.36 -23.24
N ALA A 50 -4.87 26.52 -23.75
CA ALA A 50 -4.04 26.64 -24.94
C ALA A 50 -2.57 26.31 -24.63
N ASP A 51 -2.12 26.66 -23.42
CA ASP A 51 -0.75 26.46 -22.95
C ASP A 51 -0.77 25.80 -21.54
N PRO A 52 0.05 24.75 -21.32
CA PRO A 52 0.22 24.16 -19.97
C PRO A 52 0.72 25.15 -18.92
N ALA A 53 1.41 26.22 -19.30
CA ALA A 53 1.82 27.28 -18.38
C ALA A 53 0.63 27.97 -17.69
N ASP A 54 -0.54 28.00 -18.32
CA ASP A 54 -1.80 28.53 -17.75
C ASP A 54 -2.27 27.69 -16.56
N ALA A 55 -1.77 26.43 -16.43
CA ALA A 55 -2.04 25.55 -15.29
C ALA A 55 -1.21 25.90 -14.04
N GLY A 56 -0.35 26.91 -14.10
CA GLY A 56 0.54 27.29 -13.00
C GLY A 56 1.64 26.27 -12.71
N LEU A 57 1.91 25.36 -13.65
CA LEU A 57 2.99 24.39 -13.55
C LEU A 57 4.32 25.06 -13.86
N THR A 58 5.27 24.92 -12.96
CA THR A 58 6.65 25.33 -13.22
C THR A 58 7.43 24.19 -13.88
N ASN A 59 8.46 24.53 -14.69
CA ASN A 59 9.28 23.53 -15.37
C ASN A 59 10.63 23.31 -14.65
N ASP A 60 10.63 23.39 -13.32
CA ASP A 60 11.79 23.24 -12.45
C ASP A 60 11.99 21.81 -11.93
N GLY A 61 11.03 20.91 -12.18
CA GLY A 61 11.06 19.51 -11.76
C GLY A 61 10.36 18.57 -12.74
N ASP A 62 10.38 17.27 -12.43
CA ASP A 62 9.55 16.30 -13.14
C ASP A 62 8.08 16.46 -12.72
N VAL A 63 7.17 16.37 -13.69
CA VAL A 63 5.72 16.40 -13.45
C VAL A 63 5.16 14.98 -13.51
N ILE A 64 4.67 14.47 -12.39
CA ILE A 64 4.02 13.17 -12.33
C ILE A 64 2.52 13.36 -12.44
N VAL A 65 1.95 12.95 -13.56
CA VAL A 65 0.52 13.08 -13.83
C VAL A 65 -0.24 11.88 -13.27
N VAL A 66 -1.29 12.14 -12.50
CA VAL A 66 -2.08 11.14 -11.77
C VAL A 66 -3.54 11.19 -12.21
N CYS A 67 -4.10 10.06 -12.59
CA CYS A 67 -5.54 9.86 -12.77
C CYS A 67 -6.02 8.63 -12.00
N GLY A 68 -7.23 8.14 -12.24
CA GLY A 68 -7.76 6.96 -11.55
C GLY A 68 -6.95 5.69 -11.79
N ARG A 69 -6.67 5.36 -13.06
CA ARG A 69 -6.10 4.07 -13.51
C ARG A 69 -4.88 4.19 -14.42
N GLY A 70 -4.38 5.39 -14.70
CA GLY A 70 -3.21 5.62 -15.54
C GLY A 70 -3.51 5.90 -17.02
N ASN A 71 -4.77 5.87 -17.48
CA ASN A 71 -5.12 6.05 -18.88
C ASN A 71 -5.18 7.54 -19.28
N ASP A 72 -5.96 8.36 -18.56
CA ASP A 72 -6.10 9.79 -18.86
C ASP A 72 -4.79 10.54 -18.58
N SER A 73 -4.09 10.17 -17.51
CA SER A 73 -2.79 10.75 -17.16
C SER A 73 -1.72 10.49 -18.21
N LEU A 74 -1.79 9.37 -18.95
CA LEU A 74 -0.87 9.11 -20.05
C LEU A 74 -1.03 10.13 -21.18
N ARG A 75 -2.27 10.48 -21.53
CA ARG A 75 -2.57 11.48 -22.58
C ARG A 75 -2.10 12.87 -22.14
N VAL A 76 -2.37 13.24 -20.90
CA VAL A 76 -1.94 14.53 -20.34
C VAL A 76 -0.42 14.62 -20.25
N ALA A 77 0.26 13.56 -19.81
CA ALA A 77 1.71 13.53 -19.76
C ALA A 77 2.33 13.69 -21.15
N ALA A 78 1.75 13.05 -22.18
CA ALA A 78 2.20 13.20 -23.55
C ALA A 78 2.03 14.66 -24.07
N TRP A 79 0.88 15.29 -23.78
CA TRP A 79 0.62 16.69 -24.12
C TRP A 79 1.63 17.64 -23.44
N LEU A 80 1.86 17.48 -22.13
CA LEU A 80 2.87 18.23 -21.39
C LEU A 80 4.29 18.03 -21.95
N THR A 81 4.62 16.80 -22.35
CA THR A 81 5.94 16.50 -22.94
C THR A 81 6.15 17.26 -24.27
N VAL A 82 5.11 17.35 -25.11
CA VAL A 82 5.16 18.14 -26.35
C VAL A 82 5.37 19.63 -26.04
N ALA A 83 4.82 20.12 -24.94
CA ALA A 83 5.01 21.49 -24.46
C ALA A 83 6.35 21.73 -23.73
N GLY A 84 7.25 20.72 -23.67
CA GLY A 84 8.60 20.85 -23.13
C GLY A 84 8.74 20.51 -21.64
N TYR A 85 7.69 20.03 -20.98
CA TYR A 85 7.75 19.56 -19.59
C TYR A 85 8.33 18.14 -19.49
N ARG A 86 9.04 17.86 -18.41
CA ARG A 86 9.47 16.49 -18.07
C ARG A 86 8.34 15.73 -17.40
N ALA A 87 7.31 15.37 -18.18
CA ALA A 87 6.09 14.78 -17.66
C ALA A 87 6.07 13.26 -17.79
N LYS A 88 5.57 12.57 -16.75
CA LYS A 88 5.39 11.12 -16.69
C LYS A 88 4.03 10.77 -16.11
N SER A 89 3.38 9.75 -16.67
CA SER A 89 2.14 9.23 -16.09
C SER A 89 2.44 8.24 -14.97
N LEU A 90 1.71 8.32 -13.85
CA LEU A 90 1.75 7.30 -12.81
C LEU A 90 1.06 6.03 -13.33
N ALA A 91 1.84 4.98 -13.55
CA ALA A 91 1.32 3.69 -14.02
C ALA A 91 0.28 3.13 -13.03
N GLY A 92 -0.90 2.77 -13.55
CA GLY A 92 -2.04 2.33 -12.75
C GLY A 92 -2.74 3.43 -11.95
N GLY A 93 -2.26 4.66 -12.05
CA GLY A 93 -2.83 5.85 -11.43
C GLY A 93 -2.88 5.79 -9.90
N ILE A 94 -3.81 6.55 -9.32
CA ILE A 94 -3.99 6.58 -7.87
C ILE A 94 -4.39 5.22 -7.29
N ASN A 95 -5.11 4.39 -8.05
CA ASN A 95 -5.47 3.06 -7.57
C ASN A 95 -4.23 2.22 -7.26
N ALA A 96 -3.24 2.21 -8.16
CA ALA A 96 -2.00 1.47 -7.92
C ALA A 96 -1.17 2.07 -6.78
N TRP A 97 -1.22 3.38 -6.56
CA TRP A 97 -0.60 4.04 -5.41
C TRP A 97 -1.23 3.61 -4.09
N MET A 98 -2.57 3.66 -4.02
CA MET A 98 -3.33 3.32 -2.80
C MET A 98 -3.22 1.85 -2.39
N HIS A 99 -2.98 0.96 -3.35
CA HIS A 99 -2.90 -0.49 -3.11
C HIS A 99 -1.46 -1.01 -2.97
N MET A 100 -0.47 -0.17 -3.24
CA MET A 100 0.93 -0.55 -3.18
C MET A 100 1.37 -0.82 -1.74
N SER A 101 2.06 -1.94 -1.52
CA SER A 101 2.82 -2.22 -0.30
C SER A 101 4.31 -2.33 -0.63
N LEU A 102 5.13 -1.67 0.16
CA LEU A 102 6.59 -1.60 0.00
C LEU A 102 7.26 -2.42 1.09
N PRO A 103 7.93 -3.52 0.76
CA PRO A 103 8.68 -4.29 1.75
C PRO A 103 9.94 -3.53 2.19
N ARG A 104 10.16 -3.47 3.51
CA ARG A 104 11.31 -2.84 4.16
C ARG A 104 11.90 -3.80 5.19
N PRO A 105 13.11 -4.33 4.97
CA PRO A 105 13.79 -5.10 6.01
C PRO A 105 14.01 -4.23 7.26
N LEU A 106 13.71 -4.80 8.42
CA LEU A 106 13.96 -4.20 9.72
C LEU A 106 15.02 -5.00 10.48
N PRO A 107 15.64 -4.42 11.54
CA PRO A 107 16.47 -5.19 12.47
C PRO A 107 15.70 -6.41 12.98
N THR A 108 16.33 -7.57 12.88
CA THR A 108 15.70 -8.86 13.18
C THR A 108 15.84 -9.16 14.67
N PRO A 109 14.77 -9.49 15.38
CA PRO A 109 14.84 -9.92 16.77
C PRO A 109 15.56 -11.27 16.93
N ASP A 110 16.06 -11.55 18.13
CA ASP A 110 16.69 -12.82 18.45
C ASP A 110 15.70 -13.99 18.22
N GLY A 111 16.18 -15.07 17.64
CA GLY A 111 15.36 -16.24 17.30
C GLY A 111 14.66 -16.19 15.95
N PHE A 112 14.76 -15.06 15.23
CA PHE A 112 14.19 -14.88 13.89
C PHE A 112 15.29 -14.75 12.84
N ASP A 113 14.95 -15.04 11.58
CA ASP A 113 15.85 -14.90 10.43
C ASP A 113 15.61 -13.58 9.69
N HIS A 114 14.33 -13.14 9.60
CA HIS A 114 13.94 -11.89 8.97
C HIS A 114 12.74 -11.25 9.67
N LEU A 115 12.75 -9.91 9.72
CA LEU A 115 11.59 -9.08 9.98
C LEU A 115 11.43 -8.09 8.82
N ILE A 116 10.31 -8.16 8.11
CA ILE A 116 10.02 -7.32 6.96
C ILE A 116 8.74 -6.54 7.24
N GLN A 117 8.83 -5.22 7.22
CA GLN A 117 7.66 -4.33 7.30
C GLN A 117 7.13 -4.06 5.89
N PHE A 118 5.83 -4.03 5.74
CA PHE A 118 5.14 -3.57 4.53
C PHE A 118 4.53 -2.20 4.80
N ASP A 119 5.10 -1.19 4.18
CA ASP A 119 4.60 0.18 4.24
C ASP A 119 3.62 0.42 3.08
N ARG A 120 2.45 0.98 3.38
CA ARG A 120 1.41 1.38 2.41
C ARG A 120 1.26 2.89 2.37
N PRO A 121 2.10 3.61 1.58
CA PRO A 121 2.13 5.08 1.59
C PRO A 121 0.78 5.72 1.30
N GLY A 122 -0.03 5.09 0.43
CA GLY A 122 -1.36 5.59 0.08
C GLY A 122 -2.39 5.50 1.22
N LYS A 123 -2.12 4.71 2.28
CA LYS A 123 -3.03 4.50 3.42
C LYS A 123 -2.43 4.86 4.77
N GLY A 124 -1.10 4.93 4.87
CA GLY A 124 -0.41 5.03 6.15
C GLY A 124 -0.52 3.77 7.01
N ALA A 125 -0.85 2.64 6.40
CA ALA A 125 -0.98 1.36 7.10
C ALA A 125 0.31 0.56 7.02
N LEU A 126 0.59 -0.21 8.05
CA LEU A 126 1.74 -1.10 8.15
C LEU A 126 1.28 -2.55 8.27
N GLY A 127 2.09 -3.47 7.76
CA GLY A 127 1.96 -4.89 8.01
C GLY A 127 3.34 -5.51 8.10
N TYR A 128 3.43 -6.78 8.47
CA TYR A 128 4.74 -7.41 8.74
C TYR A 128 4.80 -8.85 8.22
N LEU A 129 6.02 -9.31 8.00
CA LEU A 129 6.36 -10.71 7.82
C LEU A 129 7.52 -11.05 8.74
N LEU A 130 7.28 -11.95 9.70
CA LEU A 130 8.30 -12.51 10.56
C LEU A 130 8.70 -13.88 10.02
N VAL A 131 9.99 -14.18 10.01
CA VAL A 131 10.50 -15.44 9.45
C VAL A 131 11.45 -16.09 10.45
N SER A 132 11.28 -17.38 10.72
CA SER A 132 12.18 -18.19 11.53
C SER A 132 12.19 -19.63 11.02
N GLY A 133 13.38 -20.17 10.77
CA GLY A 133 13.55 -21.58 10.41
C GLY A 133 12.83 -22.03 9.13
N GLY A 134 12.61 -21.10 8.18
CA GLY A 134 11.87 -21.37 6.94
C GLY A 134 10.35 -21.29 7.07
N GLU A 135 9.84 -20.94 8.24
CA GLU A 135 8.43 -20.64 8.48
C GLU A 135 8.23 -19.12 8.59
N ALA A 136 7.07 -18.63 8.18
CA ALA A 136 6.74 -17.23 8.24
C ALA A 136 5.34 -16.98 8.81
N MET A 137 5.21 -15.88 9.56
CA MET A 137 3.94 -15.33 10.01
C MET A 137 3.69 -14.00 9.31
N ALA A 138 2.53 -13.87 8.65
CA ALA A 138 2.07 -12.63 8.03
C ALA A 138 1.15 -11.89 8.99
N VAL A 139 1.41 -10.60 9.22
CA VAL A 139 0.66 -9.76 10.16
C VAL A 139 0.08 -8.55 9.44
N ASP A 140 -1.17 -8.21 9.73
CA ASP A 140 -1.92 -7.08 9.17
C ASP A 140 -1.86 -7.03 7.64
N VAL A 141 -2.21 -8.15 7.04
CA VAL A 141 -2.16 -8.34 5.58
C VAL A 141 -3.27 -7.52 4.92
N SER A 142 -2.91 -6.74 3.90
CA SER A 142 -3.92 -6.05 3.11
C SER A 142 -4.71 -7.01 2.22
N MET A 143 -5.86 -6.58 1.70
CA MET A 143 -6.64 -7.35 0.71
C MET A 143 -5.85 -7.72 -0.58
N TYR A 144 -4.61 -7.25 -0.71
CA TYR A 144 -3.67 -7.59 -1.78
C TYR A 144 -2.46 -8.29 -1.17
N PRO A 145 -2.51 -9.62 -0.94
CA PRO A 145 -1.49 -10.36 -0.18
C PRO A 145 -0.22 -10.65 -0.97
N GLU A 146 -0.19 -10.37 -2.28
CA GLU A 146 0.93 -10.69 -3.17
C GLU A 146 2.30 -10.21 -2.66
N PRO A 147 2.46 -9.01 -2.05
CA PRO A 147 3.74 -8.58 -1.50
C PRO A 147 4.27 -9.51 -0.41
N TRP A 148 3.41 -10.00 0.50
CA TRP A 148 3.79 -10.96 1.55
C TRP A 148 4.20 -12.30 0.97
N LEU A 149 3.43 -12.81 0.01
CA LEU A 149 3.74 -14.07 -0.69
C LEU A 149 5.06 -13.98 -1.46
N GLN A 150 5.31 -12.86 -2.15
CA GLN A 150 6.55 -12.63 -2.88
C GLN A 150 7.76 -12.56 -1.95
N GLU A 151 7.65 -11.85 -0.83
CA GLU A 151 8.74 -11.73 0.14
C GLU A 151 9.01 -13.04 0.86
N ALA A 152 7.98 -13.78 1.29
CA ALA A 152 8.15 -15.11 1.86
C ALA A 152 8.90 -16.04 0.90
N LYS A 153 8.50 -16.05 -0.39
CA LYS A 153 9.21 -16.80 -1.43
C LYS A 153 10.65 -16.32 -1.62
N ARG A 154 10.89 -15.01 -1.62
CA ARG A 154 12.24 -14.43 -1.81
C ARG A 154 13.21 -14.87 -0.71
N VAL A 155 12.73 -14.97 0.54
CA VAL A 155 13.56 -15.41 1.69
C VAL A 155 13.52 -16.92 1.92
N GLY A 156 12.85 -17.68 1.03
CA GLY A 156 12.79 -19.15 1.13
C GLY A 156 11.91 -19.66 2.27
N ALA A 157 10.93 -18.87 2.72
CA ALA A 157 10.02 -19.23 3.79
C ALA A 157 8.61 -19.57 3.28
N ARG A 158 7.88 -20.37 4.05
CA ARG A 158 6.47 -20.68 3.85
C ARG A 158 5.65 -19.98 4.93
N ILE A 159 4.60 -19.27 4.55
CA ILE A 159 3.65 -18.69 5.50
C ILE A 159 2.88 -19.84 6.16
N THR A 160 3.01 -19.96 7.47
CA THR A 160 2.39 -21.00 8.32
C THR A 160 1.41 -20.43 9.33
N ALA A 161 1.33 -19.09 9.43
CA ALA A 161 0.41 -18.39 10.31
C ALA A 161 0.08 -17.02 9.73
N VAL A 162 -1.13 -16.55 9.99
CA VAL A 162 -1.58 -15.18 9.69
C VAL A 162 -2.16 -14.60 10.97
N ALA A 163 -1.94 -13.31 11.23
CA ALA A 163 -2.54 -12.60 12.35
C ALA A 163 -2.97 -11.19 11.95
N ASP A 164 -3.99 -10.68 12.61
CA ASP A 164 -4.30 -9.26 12.64
C ASP A 164 -4.09 -8.74 14.06
N THR A 165 -3.43 -7.59 14.21
CA THR A 165 -3.20 -6.95 15.50
C THR A 165 -4.50 -6.45 16.12
N HIS A 166 -5.45 -6.09 15.27
CA HIS A 166 -6.81 -5.63 15.61
C HIS A 166 -7.72 -5.71 14.38
N VAL A 167 -9.00 -5.54 14.58
CA VAL A 167 -9.98 -5.42 13.49
C VAL A 167 -9.80 -4.07 12.79
N HIS A 168 -9.47 -4.10 11.54
CA HIS A 168 -9.25 -2.90 10.73
C HIS A 168 -10.58 -2.27 10.29
N ALA A 169 -10.83 -1.02 10.72
CA ALA A 169 -12.01 -0.26 10.32
C ALA A 169 -11.79 0.58 9.05
N ASP A 170 -10.54 0.86 8.70
CA ASP A 170 -10.14 1.78 7.62
C ASP A 170 -9.76 1.06 6.32
N TYR A 171 -9.57 -0.26 6.35
CA TYR A 171 -9.35 -1.09 5.17
C TYR A 171 -9.83 -2.54 5.40
N ILE A 172 -10.03 -3.27 4.32
CA ILE A 172 -10.38 -4.69 4.37
C ILE A 172 -9.10 -5.48 4.62
N SER A 173 -9.04 -6.24 5.74
CA SER A 173 -7.97 -7.20 5.97
C SER A 173 -8.02 -8.32 4.93
N GLY A 174 -6.84 -8.67 4.39
CA GLY A 174 -6.64 -9.87 3.58
C GLY A 174 -6.24 -11.09 4.40
N GLY A 175 -6.12 -10.93 5.73
CA GLY A 175 -5.69 -11.99 6.64
C GLY A 175 -6.56 -13.23 6.57
N PRO A 176 -7.89 -13.13 6.73
CA PRO A 176 -8.78 -14.29 6.65
C PRO A 176 -8.69 -15.05 5.32
N ASP A 177 -8.71 -14.32 4.20
CA ASP A 177 -8.66 -14.92 2.86
C ASP A 177 -7.31 -15.59 2.59
N LEU A 178 -6.21 -14.94 3.01
CA LEU A 178 -4.88 -15.51 2.90
C LEU A 178 -4.75 -16.79 3.74
N ALA A 179 -5.18 -16.74 4.99
CA ALA A 179 -5.14 -17.90 5.90
C ALA A 179 -5.95 -19.07 5.34
N ALA A 180 -7.17 -18.81 4.85
CA ALA A 180 -8.02 -19.83 4.22
C ALA A 180 -7.37 -20.41 2.96
N SER A 181 -6.75 -19.57 2.10
CA SER A 181 -6.11 -20.03 0.86
C SER A 181 -4.87 -20.88 1.09
N LEU A 182 -4.18 -20.66 2.22
CA LEU A 182 -2.97 -21.41 2.61
C LEU A 182 -3.26 -22.55 3.58
N GLU A 183 -4.51 -22.69 4.03
CA GLU A 183 -4.94 -23.67 5.05
C GLU A 183 -4.13 -23.55 6.35
N VAL A 184 -3.92 -22.30 6.82
CA VAL A 184 -3.16 -21.98 8.03
C VAL A 184 -4.05 -21.22 9.04
N PRO A 185 -3.72 -21.21 10.34
CA PRO A 185 -4.48 -20.47 11.33
C PRO A 185 -4.40 -18.96 11.06
N TRP A 186 -5.54 -18.28 11.27
CA TRP A 186 -5.64 -16.84 11.37
C TRP A 186 -5.86 -16.46 12.84
N TYR A 187 -4.93 -15.73 13.42
CA TYR A 187 -4.94 -15.32 14.83
C TYR A 187 -5.52 -13.93 15.00
N LEU A 188 -6.38 -13.78 16.01
CA LEU A 188 -7.00 -12.52 16.39
C LEU A 188 -7.25 -12.54 17.91
N HIS A 189 -7.10 -11.38 18.56
CA HIS A 189 -7.41 -11.27 19.98
C HIS A 189 -8.93 -11.38 20.22
N PRO A 190 -9.40 -12.22 21.15
CA PRO A 190 -10.83 -12.46 21.34
C PRO A 190 -11.61 -11.24 21.86
N ALA A 191 -10.94 -10.22 22.42
CA ALA A 191 -11.61 -8.96 22.81
C ALA A 191 -12.00 -8.10 21.59
N ASP A 192 -11.46 -8.38 20.42
CA ASP A 192 -11.86 -7.77 19.14
C ASP A 192 -13.16 -8.36 18.57
N MET A 193 -14.00 -8.91 19.43
CA MET A 193 -15.29 -9.54 19.11
C MET A 193 -16.33 -8.61 18.47
N VAL A 194 -15.97 -7.38 18.23
CA VAL A 194 -16.77 -6.42 17.44
C VAL A 194 -16.89 -6.86 15.98
N TYR A 195 -16.00 -7.71 15.56
CA TYR A 195 -16.07 -8.19 14.22
C TYR A 195 -16.98 -9.35 14.08
N PRO A 196 -17.71 -9.09 13.14
CA PRO A 196 -19.10 -8.94 13.15
C PRO A 196 -19.73 -10.21 13.45
N TYR A 197 -19.50 -10.94 14.27
CA TYR A 197 -20.06 -12.09 13.80
C TYR A 197 -19.95 -13.30 14.68
N ASP A 198 -19.55 -13.05 15.88
CA ASP A 198 -19.69 -14.10 16.88
C ASP A 198 -21.16 -14.56 16.92
N GLY A 199 -21.42 -15.79 16.50
CA GLY A 199 -22.75 -16.38 16.47
C GLY A 199 -23.63 -16.00 15.28
N THR A 200 -23.14 -15.31 14.24
CA THR A 200 -23.94 -15.05 13.04
C THR A 200 -23.57 -15.99 11.88
N PRO A 201 -24.51 -16.30 10.97
CA PRO A 201 -24.16 -16.94 9.72
C PRO A 201 -23.22 -16.04 8.91
N GLY A 202 -21.95 -16.48 8.71
CA GLY A 202 -20.94 -15.68 8.05
C GLY A 202 -19.80 -15.23 8.95
N ALA A 203 -19.83 -15.62 10.24
CA ALA A 203 -18.67 -15.48 11.12
C ALA A 203 -17.44 -16.12 10.48
N LEU A 204 -16.36 -15.34 10.38
CA LEU A 204 -15.08 -15.84 9.91
C LEU A 204 -14.41 -16.62 11.06
N PRO A 205 -14.03 -17.89 10.85
CA PRO A 205 -13.34 -18.66 11.86
C PRO A 205 -11.95 -18.05 12.09
N PHE A 206 -11.60 -17.81 13.34
CA PHE A 206 -10.28 -17.38 13.73
C PHE A 206 -9.76 -18.22 14.90
N THR A 207 -8.44 -18.24 15.07
CA THR A 207 -7.79 -18.86 16.22
C THR A 207 -7.59 -17.76 17.28
N PRO A 208 -8.24 -17.83 18.44
CA PRO A 208 -8.06 -16.82 19.46
C PRO A 208 -6.64 -16.85 20.02
N ILE A 209 -6.07 -15.67 20.27
CA ILE A 209 -4.81 -15.51 20.99
C ILE A 209 -4.96 -14.38 22.01
N ALA A 210 -4.62 -14.65 23.27
CA ALA A 210 -4.70 -13.70 24.36
C ALA A 210 -3.30 -13.29 24.86
N ALA A 211 -3.27 -12.22 25.65
CA ALA A 211 -2.02 -11.72 26.22
C ALA A 211 -1.27 -12.80 27.03
N GLY A 212 -0.01 -13.01 26.71
CA GLY A 212 0.84 -14.03 27.35
C GLY A 212 0.82 -15.41 26.70
N GLU A 213 -0.03 -15.63 25.70
CA GLU A 213 0.06 -16.84 24.85
C GLU A 213 1.13 -16.64 23.77
N GLU A 214 1.77 -17.72 23.39
CA GLU A 214 2.86 -17.72 22.42
C GLU A 214 2.46 -18.48 21.15
N ILE A 215 2.76 -17.89 20.00
CA ILE A 215 2.70 -18.57 18.71
C ILE A 215 4.11 -19.05 18.35
N ARG A 216 4.29 -20.36 18.20
CA ARG A 216 5.56 -20.90 17.73
C ARG A 216 5.72 -20.66 16.25
N LEU A 217 6.93 -20.22 15.87
CA LEU A 217 7.31 -19.96 14.48
C LEU A 217 8.75 -20.46 14.27
N GLY A 218 8.89 -21.60 13.62
CA GLY A 218 10.19 -22.22 13.37
C GLY A 218 10.97 -22.44 14.66
N ARG A 219 12.06 -21.66 14.85
CA ARG A 219 12.92 -21.72 16.05
C ARG A 219 12.56 -20.66 17.10
N GLY A 220 11.67 -19.71 16.74
CA GLY A 220 11.23 -18.62 17.59
C GLY A 220 9.83 -18.82 18.14
N ALA A 221 9.43 -17.90 19.02
CA ALA A 221 8.06 -17.73 19.48
C ALA A 221 7.73 -16.24 19.57
N ILE A 222 6.47 -15.92 19.35
CA ILE A 222 5.92 -14.54 19.35
C ILE A 222 4.87 -14.49 20.42
#